data_e852fad4f2083a6ec994a98a1c968c19
#
_entry.id   e852fad4f2083a6ec994a98a1c968c19
#
_cell.length_a   1.000
_cell.length_b   1.000
_cell.length_c   1.000
_cell.angle_alpha   90.00
_cell.angle_beta   90.00
_cell.angle_gamma   90.00
#
_symmetry.space_group_name_H-M   'P 1'
#
loop_
_entity.id
_entity.type
_entity.pdbx_description
1 polymer ?
#
loop_
_entity_poly.entity_id
_entity_poly.type
_entity_poly.pdbx_seq_one_letter_code
_entity_poly.pdbx_strand_id
1 'polypeptide(L)'
;ATAIRSLIQNPGGGHSEAISDINNPVRNPDTKTANILSSQIPPDAFYVFKKALDSGEFLTENSLDSILSYCLMKENVESLSSYMDVSEDLARRIINQQNLLLSFSQSVSVLKTRELTQTRIQRALLHIILNIHTAPTQIPFARVLGFRRESSELLSQIKQHSQIPLITKLADAQNLLDSEGNQILSETVFSSNLYEKLLCLKTGRKFCHESQKQLIIL
;
A
#
# COMPACT_ATOMS: atom_id res chain seq x y z
N ALA A 1 8.58 -12.52 -3.24
CA ALA A 1 7.36 -11.73 -3.00
C ALA A 1 6.19 -12.15 -3.92
N THR A 2 6.40 -12.28 -5.23
CA THR A 2 5.33 -12.63 -6.19
C THR A 2 4.75 -14.03 -5.93
N ALA A 3 5.60 -15.04 -5.67
CA ALA A 3 5.17 -16.40 -5.37
C ALA A 3 4.31 -16.48 -4.09
N ILE A 4 4.72 -15.79 -3.04
CA ILE A 4 3.95 -15.74 -1.78
C ILE A 4 2.60 -15.07 -2.02
N ARG A 5 2.55 -13.94 -2.76
CA ARG A 5 1.31 -13.25 -3.09
C ARG A 5 0.34 -14.13 -3.88
N SER A 6 0.82 -14.84 -4.91
CA SER A 6 -0.03 -15.73 -5.71
C SER A 6 -0.60 -16.89 -4.90
N LEU A 7 0.16 -17.43 -3.93
CA LEU A 7 -0.32 -18.48 -3.04
C LEU A 7 -1.40 -18.00 -2.06
N ILE A 8 -1.34 -16.72 -1.65
CA ILE A 8 -2.34 -16.12 -0.78
C ILE A 8 -3.64 -15.82 -1.55
N GLN A 9 -3.50 -15.34 -2.79
CA GLN A 9 -4.63 -14.94 -3.61
C GLN A 9 -5.38 -16.14 -4.24
N ASN A 10 -4.64 -17.22 -4.56
CA ASN A 10 -5.17 -18.42 -5.21
C ASN A 10 -4.77 -19.69 -4.43
N PRO A 11 -5.30 -19.91 -3.24
CA PRO A 11 -5.06 -21.15 -2.50
C PRO A 11 -5.76 -22.31 -3.23
N GLY A 12 -4.99 -23.18 -3.87
CA GLY A 12 -5.54 -24.37 -4.52
C GLY A 12 -5.20 -24.58 -6.00
N GLY A 13 -4.43 -23.69 -6.63
CA GLY A 13 -3.71 -23.94 -7.91
C GLY A 13 -4.54 -24.44 -9.10
N GLY A 14 -5.85 -24.19 -9.15
CA GLY A 14 -6.69 -24.54 -10.28
C GLY A 14 -6.98 -23.33 -11.17
N HIS A 15 -6.60 -23.39 -12.44
CA HIS A 15 -7.08 -22.47 -13.47
C HIS A 15 -8.60 -22.63 -13.61
N SER A 16 -9.38 -21.87 -12.86
CA SER A 16 -10.76 -21.60 -13.19
C SER A 16 -10.93 -20.09 -13.26
N GLU A 17 -11.27 -19.60 -14.45
CA GLU A 17 -11.84 -18.28 -14.67
C GLU A 17 -13.14 -18.18 -13.86
N ALA A 18 -13.02 -17.79 -12.60
CA ALA A 18 -14.16 -17.46 -11.78
C ALA A 18 -14.25 -15.93 -11.69
N ILE A 19 -15.34 -15.41 -12.22
CA ILE A 19 -15.84 -14.06 -11.93
C ILE A 19 -15.72 -13.88 -10.43
N SER A 20 -14.82 -12.99 -10.00
CA SER A 20 -14.50 -12.79 -8.60
C SER A 20 -15.70 -12.18 -7.86
N ASP A 21 -16.33 -12.96 -7.01
CA ASP A 21 -17.28 -12.47 -6.02
C ASP A 21 -16.61 -11.36 -5.18
N ILE A 22 -17.18 -10.18 -5.23
CA ILE A 22 -16.72 -8.94 -4.56
C ILE A 22 -16.63 -9.12 -3.03
N ASN A 23 -17.21 -10.18 -2.49
CA ASN A 23 -17.31 -10.47 -1.05
C ASN A 23 -16.53 -11.72 -0.60
N ASN A 24 -15.59 -12.22 -1.39
CA ASN A 24 -14.88 -13.43 -0.99
C ASN A 24 -13.80 -13.09 0.04
N PRO A 25 -13.97 -13.46 1.32
CA PRO A 25 -12.88 -13.32 2.29
C PRO A 25 -11.69 -14.15 1.79
N VAL A 26 -10.47 -13.62 1.95
CA VAL A 26 -9.24 -14.38 1.71
C VAL A 26 -9.43 -15.73 2.38
N ARG A 27 -9.60 -16.79 1.60
CA ARG A 27 -9.79 -18.14 2.15
C ARG A 27 -8.54 -18.53 2.90
N ASN A 28 -8.70 -19.10 4.09
CA ASN A 28 -7.58 -19.69 4.79
C ASN A 28 -6.84 -20.64 3.84
N PRO A 29 -5.51 -20.50 3.71
CA PRO A 29 -4.74 -21.36 2.82
C PRO A 29 -4.99 -22.81 3.21
N ASP A 30 -5.18 -23.67 2.23
CA ASP A 30 -5.25 -25.10 2.46
C ASP A 30 -3.92 -25.58 3.10
N THR A 31 -3.92 -26.76 3.65
CA THR A 31 -2.74 -27.33 4.35
C THR A 31 -1.50 -27.37 3.44
N LYS A 32 -1.69 -27.55 2.12
CA LYS A 32 -0.58 -27.57 1.15
C LYS A 32 0.03 -26.18 0.98
N THR A 33 -0.80 -25.16 0.81
CA THR A 33 -0.36 -23.76 0.69
C THR A 33 0.34 -23.30 1.96
N ALA A 34 -0.18 -23.63 3.13
CA ALA A 34 0.46 -23.33 4.42
C ALA A 34 1.85 -23.98 4.54
N ASN A 35 1.99 -25.24 4.13
CA ASN A 35 3.27 -25.95 4.13
C ASN A 35 4.30 -25.32 3.16
N ILE A 36 3.87 -24.91 1.97
CA ILE A 36 4.75 -24.22 1.01
C ILE A 36 5.20 -22.88 1.59
N LEU A 37 4.28 -22.10 2.18
CA LEU A 37 4.60 -20.82 2.80
C LEU A 37 5.57 -20.98 3.98
N SER A 38 5.36 -21.99 4.84
CA SER A 38 6.23 -22.23 6.00
C SER A 38 7.67 -22.59 5.60
N SER A 39 7.88 -23.18 4.42
CA SER A 39 9.22 -23.48 3.92
C SER A 39 9.96 -22.27 3.36
N GLN A 40 9.26 -21.17 3.04
CA GLN A 40 9.81 -19.97 2.41
C GLN A 40 9.93 -18.76 3.35
N ILE A 41 9.37 -18.86 4.54
CA ILE A 41 9.31 -17.77 5.53
C ILE A 41 9.97 -18.25 6.82
N PRO A 42 10.83 -17.43 7.48
CA PRO A 42 11.38 -17.79 8.78
C PRO A 42 10.27 -18.14 9.78
N PRO A 43 10.49 -19.14 10.69
CA PRO A 43 9.43 -19.67 11.56
C PRO A 43 8.70 -18.60 12.39
N ASP A 44 9.43 -17.66 13.00
CA ASP A 44 8.85 -16.59 13.80
C ASP A 44 7.99 -15.64 12.96
N ALA A 45 8.48 -15.29 11.76
CA ALA A 45 7.73 -14.47 10.82
C ALA A 45 6.51 -15.22 10.27
N PHE A 46 6.62 -16.52 10.04
CA PHE A 46 5.50 -17.36 9.61
C PHE A 46 4.38 -17.41 10.65
N TYR A 47 4.73 -17.50 11.94
CA TYR A 47 3.73 -17.47 13.02
C TYR A 47 2.90 -16.18 13.00
N VAL A 48 3.57 -15.01 12.92
CA VAL A 48 2.91 -13.70 12.86
C VAL A 48 2.07 -13.58 11.60
N PHE A 49 2.61 -14.01 10.46
CA PHE A 49 1.94 -14.01 9.17
C PHE A 49 0.67 -14.88 9.19
N LYS A 50 0.76 -16.11 9.70
CA LYS A 50 -0.37 -17.03 9.81
C LYS A 50 -1.48 -16.44 10.69
N LYS A 51 -1.12 -15.89 11.84
CA LYS A 51 -2.07 -15.23 12.74
C LYS A 51 -2.84 -14.11 12.04
N ALA A 52 -2.13 -13.24 11.29
CA ALA A 52 -2.76 -12.17 10.54
C ALA A 52 -3.65 -12.69 9.39
N LEU A 53 -3.26 -13.81 8.77
CA LEU A 53 -4.05 -14.45 7.72
C LEU A 53 -5.36 -15.05 8.31
N ASP A 54 -5.24 -15.79 9.41
CA ASP A 54 -6.38 -16.42 10.10
C ASP A 54 -7.38 -15.38 10.63
N SER A 55 -6.91 -14.20 11.05
CA SER A 55 -7.74 -13.06 11.48
C SER A 55 -8.25 -12.17 10.33
N GLY A 56 -7.95 -12.52 9.07
CA GLY A 56 -8.40 -11.75 7.90
C GLY A 56 -7.71 -10.39 7.73
N GLU A 57 -6.58 -10.16 8.39
CA GLU A 57 -5.86 -8.88 8.41
C GLU A 57 -5.02 -8.60 7.15
N PHE A 58 -5.35 -9.24 6.03
CA PHE A 58 -4.73 -8.95 4.74
C PHE A 58 -5.69 -8.22 3.81
N LEU A 59 -5.21 -7.14 3.21
CA LEU A 59 -5.88 -6.47 2.11
C LEU A 59 -5.30 -6.96 0.78
N THR A 60 -6.17 -7.09 -0.21
CA THR A 60 -5.78 -7.27 -1.61
C THR A 60 -5.93 -5.95 -2.34
N GLU A 61 -5.35 -5.85 -3.53
CA GLU A 61 -5.51 -4.69 -4.40
C GLU A 61 -6.98 -4.37 -4.72
N ASN A 62 -7.84 -5.39 -4.76
CA ASN A 62 -9.27 -5.21 -5.01
C ASN A 62 -10.02 -4.54 -3.83
N SER A 63 -9.40 -4.45 -2.65
CA SER A 63 -9.93 -3.61 -1.57
C SER A 63 -9.98 -2.11 -1.93
N LEU A 64 -9.32 -1.71 -3.02
CA LEU A 64 -9.29 -0.34 -3.54
C LEU A 64 -10.28 -0.09 -4.68
N ASP A 65 -11.06 -1.08 -5.12
CA ASP A 65 -11.91 -1.01 -6.32
C ASP A 65 -12.86 0.19 -6.32
N SER A 66 -13.64 0.36 -5.26
CA SER A 66 -14.60 1.48 -5.16
C SER A 66 -13.90 2.84 -5.09
N ILE A 67 -12.73 2.91 -4.46
CA ILE A 67 -11.96 4.14 -4.36
C ILE A 67 -11.37 4.49 -5.72
N LEU A 68 -10.80 3.51 -6.42
CA LEU A 68 -10.28 3.71 -7.77
C LEU A 68 -11.39 4.18 -8.72
N SER A 69 -12.53 3.49 -8.72
CA SER A 69 -13.68 3.88 -9.54
C SER A 69 -14.13 5.32 -9.25
N TYR A 70 -14.23 5.70 -7.98
CA TYR A 70 -14.57 7.05 -7.59
C TYR A 70 -13.55 8.07 -8.09
N CYS A 71 -12.25 7.80 -7.97
CA CYS A 71 -11.21 8.68 -8.48
C CYS A 71 -11.33 8.85 -10.00
N LEU A 72 -11.39 7.73 -10.74
CA LEU A 72 -11.42 7.74 -12.21
C LEU A 72 -12.66 8.44 -12.78
N MET A 73 -13.81 8.37 -12.11
CA MET A 73 -15.03 9.05 -12.55
C MET A 73 -14.95 10.58 -12.51
N LYS A 74 -14.03 11.15 -11.74
CA LYS A 74 -13.83 12.59 -11.58
C LYS A 74 -12.79 13.17 -12.53
N GLU A 75 -11.99 12.30 -13.13
CA GLU A 75 -10.80 12.68 -13.88
C GLU A 75 -11.08 12.79 -15.38
N ASN A 76 -10.25 13.60 -16.05
CA ASN A 76 -10.15 13.67 -17.49
C ASN A 76 -8.70 13.38 -17.91
N VAL A 77 -8.41 13.40 -19.22
CA VAL A 77 -7.05 13.10 -19.72
C VAL A 77 -5.99 14.05 -19.19
N GLU A 78 -6.32 15.34 -19.10
CA GLU A 78 -5.40 16.38 -18.64
C GLU A 78 -5.07 16.21 -17.15
N SER A 79 -6.10 16.06 -16.31
CA SER A 79 -5.92 15.86 -14.87
C SER A 79 -5.21 14.53 -14.56
N LEU A 80 -5.55 13.44 -15.27
CA LEU A 80 -4.85 12.16 -15.12
C LEU A 80 -3.37 12.26 -15.46
N SER A 81 -3.00 13.03 -16.48
CA SER A 81 -1.61 13.20 -16.91
C SER A 81 -0.76 13.98 -15.90
N SER A 82 -1.37 14.64 -14.93
CA SER A 82 -0.66 15.34 -13.85
C SER A 82 -0.20 14.41 -12.73
N TYR A 83 -0.75 13.18 -12.65
CA TYR A 83 -0.33 12.22 -11.63
C TYR A 83 1.02 11.58 -11.99
N MET A 84 1.81 11.30 -10.98
CA MET A 84 3.08 10.61 -11.15
C MET A 84 2.90 9.25 -11.83
N ASP A 85 3.81 8.87 -12.71
CA ASP A 85 3.79 7.65 -13.54
C ASP A 85 2.62 7.54 -14.55
N VAL A 86 1.77 8.52 -14.69
CA VAL A 86 0.69 8.55 -15.67
C VAL A 86 1.12 9.38 -16.88
N SER A 87 1.45 8.70 -17.98
CA SER A 87 1.70 9.36 -19.27
C SER A 87 0.37 9.74 -19.94
N GLU A 88 0.42 10.70 -20.87
CA GLU A 88 -0.76 11.09 -21.63
C GLU A 88 -1.42 9.91 -22.38
N ASP A 89 -0.61 8.99 -22.91
CA ASP A 89 -1.10 7.77 -23.56
C ASP A 89 -1.84 6.86 -22.59
N LEU A 90 -1.32 6.69 -21.36
CA LEU A 90 -1.99 5.93 -20.31
C LEU A 90 -3.29 6.63 -19.89
N ALA A 91 -3.29 7.94 -19.72
CA ALA A 91 -4.46 8.72 -19.36
C ALA A 91 -5.57 8.58 -20.41
N ARG A 92 -5.26 8.75 -21.71
CA ARG A 92 -6.18 8.52 -22.83
C ARG A 92 -6.74 7.09 -22.83
N ARG A 93 -5.90 6.11 -22.56
CA ARG A 93 -6.29 4.70 -22.49
C ARG A 93 -7.23 4.43 -21.32
N ILE A 94 -6.97 4.99 -20.15
CA ILE A 94 -7.85 4.91 -18.97
C ILE A 94 -9.24 5.46 -19.32
N ILE A 95 -9.33 6.67 -19.87
CA ILE A 95 -10.60 7.29 -20.23
C ILE A 95 -11.35 6.50 -21.29
N ASN A 96 -10.68 6.05 -22.35
CA ASN A 96 -11.31 5.27 -23.43
C ASN A 96 -11.83 3.89 -22.97
N GLN A 97 -11.27 3.34 -21.92
CA GLN A 97 -11.62 2.03 -21.40
C GLN A 97 -12.35 2.06 -20.05
N GLN A 98 -12.75 3.24 -19.59
CA GLN A 98 -13.32 3.45 -18.26
C GLN A 98 -14.48 2.50 -17.95
N ASN A 99 -15.33 2.18 -18.94
CA ASN A 99 -16.46 1.26 -18.79
C ASN A 99 -16.04 -0.18 -18.51
N LEU A 100 -14.78 -0.55 -18.75
CA LEU A 100 -14.23 -1.88 -18.53
C LEU A 100 -13.41 -1.97 -17.23
N LEU A 101 -13.17 -0.85 -16.55
CA LEU A 101 -12.32 -0.77 -15.37
C LEU A 101 -13.15 -0.97 -14.09
N LEU A 102 -13.65 -2.20 -13.88
CA LEU A 102 -14.56 -2.53 -12.76
C LEU A 102 -13.82 -2.87 -11.47
N SER A 103 -12.61 -3.45 -11.55
CA SER A 103 -11.78 -3.74 -10.38
C SER A 103 -10.34 -3.30 -10.61
N PHE A 104 -9.56 -3.18 -9.53
CA PHE A 104 -8.15 -2.81 -9.62
C PHE A 104 -7.35 -3.82 -10.46
N SER A 105 -7.49 -5.10 -10.18
CA SER A 105 -6.79 -6.16 -10.91
C SER A 105 -7.21 -6.24 -12.38
N GLN A 106 -8.50 -6.06 -12.67
CA GLN A 106 -9.02 -6.01 -14.04
C GLN A 106 -8.48 -4.76 -14.77
N SER A 107 -8.47 -3.61 -14.13
CA SER A 107 -7.91 -2.37 -14.69
C SER A 107 -6.45 -2.56 -15.10
N VAL A 108 -5.66 -3.21 -14.26
CA VAL A 108 -4.25 -3.52 -14.57
C VAL A 108 -4.15 -4.42 -15.80
N SER A 109 -5.01 -5.44 -15.92
CA SER A 109 -5.01 -6.39 -17.06
C SER A 109 -5.40 -5.71 -18.36
N VAL A 110 -6.45 -4.88 -18.35
CA VAL A 110 -6.99 -4.17 -19.51
C VAL A 110 -6.02 -3.09 -20.02
N LEU A 111 -5.37 -2.39 -19.10
CA LEU A 111 -4.44 -1.29 -19.43
C LEU A 111 -3.06 -1.79 -19.86
N LYS A 112 -2.70 -3.04 -19.53
CA LYS A 112 -1.40 -3.63 -19.86
C LYS A 112 -1.13 -3.65 -21.35
N THR A 113 0.09 -3.27 -21.72
CA THR A 113 0.63 -3.36 -23.09
C THR A 113 2.05 -3.92 -23.05
N ARG A 114 2.68 -4.04 -24.21
CA ARG A 114 4.10 -4.42 -24.31
C ARG A 114 5.01 -3.38 -23.64
N GLU A 115 4.65 -2.11 -23.71
CA GLU A 115 5.44 -0.98 -23.17
C GLU A 115 5.03 -0.61 -21.74
N LEU A 116 3.76 -0.84 -21.38
CA LEU A 116 3.22 -0.57 -20.05
C LEU A 116 3.17 -1.87 -19.24
N THR A 117 4.19 -2.06 -18.41
CA THR A 117 4.27 -3.22 -17.53
C THR A 117 3.20 -3.20 -16.45
N GLN A 118 2.82 -4.36 -15.94
CA GLN A 118 1.85 -4.51 -14.86
C GLN A 118 2.21 -3.64 -13.63
N THR A 119 3.47 -3.69 -13.20
CA THR A 119 3.93 -2.92 -12.03
C THR A 119 3.88 -1.41 -12.24
N ARG A 120 4.13 -0.93 -13.45
CA ARG A 120 4.01 0.48 -13.79
C ARG A 120 2.56 0.95 -13.69
N ILE A 121 1.62 0.16 -14.23
CA ILE A 121 0.19 0.48 -14.15
C ILE A 121 -0.29 0.44 -12.71
N GLN A 122 0.09 -0.58 -11.93
CA GLN A 122 -0.25 -0.66 -10.51
C GLN A 122 0.20 0.59 -9.74
N ARG A 123 1.43 1.07 -9.97
CA ARG A 123 1.93 2.31 -9.35
C ARG A 123 1.13 3.51 -9.80
N ALA A 124 0.90 3.68 -11.10
CA ALA A 124 0.11 4.79 -11.64
C ALA A 124 -1.29 4.85 -11.02
N LEU A 125 -2.00 3.72 -10.93
CA LEU A 125 -3.32 3.66 -10.29
C LEU A 125 -3.27 3.97 -8.80
N LEU A 126 -2.22 3.55 -8.09
CA LEU A 126 -2.02 3.91 -6.69
C LEU A 126 -1.72 5.41 -6.53
N HIS A 127 -0.94 6.02 -7.43
CA HIS A 127 -0.68 7.45 -7.39
C HIS A 127 -1.95 8.27 -7.61
N ILE A 128 -2.87 7.82 -8.48
CA ILE A 128 -4.19 8.44 -8.63
C ILE A 128 -4.99 8.34 -7.33
N ILE A 129 -5.07 7.16 -6.71
CA ILE A 129 -5.79 6.96 -5.45
C ILE A 129 -5.22 7.82 -4.31
N LEU A 130 -3.89 7.90 -4.23
CA LEU A 130 -3.18 8.60 -3.16
C LEU A 130 -2.95 10.09 -3.45
N ASN A 131 -3.38 10.57 -4.63
CA ASN A 131 -3.20 11.95 -5.08
C ASN A 131 -1.73 12.39 -5.13
N ILE A 132 -0.85 11.52 -5.66
CA ILE A 132 0.59 11.78 -5.77
C ILE A 132 0.92 12.28 -7.17
N HIS A 133 1.46 13.50 -7.25
CA HIS A 133 1.80 14.17 -8.52
C HIS A 133 3.30 14.20 -8.79
N THR A 134 4.12 14.34 -7.74
CA THR A 134 5.57 14.51 -7.88
C THR A 134 6.32 13.61 -6.91
N ALA A 135 7.53 13.20 -7.32
CA ALA A 135 8.46 12.56 -6.41
C ALA A 135 9.32 13.62 -5.70
N PRO A 136 9.70 13.42 -4.44
CA PRO A 136 10.64 14.31 -3.77
C PRO A 136 12.01 14.26 -4.44
N THR A 137 12.66 15.39 -4.53
CA THR A 137 14.01 15.52 -5.11
C THR A 137 15.09 14.96 -4.17
N GLN A 138 14.82 15.00 -2.87
CA GLN A 138 15.70 14.51 -1.81
C GLN A 138 14.86 13.76 -0.76
N ILE A 139 15.52 12.99 0.11
CA ILE A 139 14.85 12.36 1.25
C ILE A 139 14.59 13.45 2.31
N PRO A 140 13.32 13.88 2.51
CA PRO A 140 13.03 15.04 3.36
C PRO A 140 13.13 14.72 4.85
N PHE A 141 12.96 13.46 5.24
CA PHE A 141 13.02 13.01 6.64
C PHE A 141 13.21 11.50 6.73
N ALA A 142 13.61 11.05 7.92
CA ALA A 142 13.56 9.65 8.30
C ALA A 142 12.58 9.47 9.47
N ARG A 143 11.62 8.55 9.33
CA ARG A 143 10.66 8.25 10.38
C ARG A 143 11.06 7.00 11.15
N VAL A 144 11.21 7.13 12.47
CA VAL A 144 11.47 6.01 13.37
C VAL A 144 10.14 5.38 13.77
N LEU A 145 9.94 4.12 13.42
CA LEU A 145 8.73 3.36 13.78
C LEU A 145 8.88 2.58 15.07
N GLY A 146 10.11 2.26 15.43
CA GLY A 146 10.45 1.56 16.67
C GLY A 146 11.95 1.38 16.83
N PHE A 147 12.38 1.05 18.04
CA PHE A 147 13.77 0.75 18.36
C PHE A 147 13.86 -0.14 19.59
N ARG A 148 14.99 -0.81 19.77
CA ARG A 148 15.29 -1.54 21.01
C ARG A 148 15.72 -0.55 22.10
N ARG A 149 15.29 -0.74 23.34
CA ARG A 149 15.63 0.13 24.47
C ARG A 149 17.13 0.33 24.62
N GLU A 150 17.91 -0.70 24.40
CA GLU A 150 19.38 -0.69 24.44
C GLU A 150 20.00 0.25 23.38
N SER A 151 19.27 0.53 22.29
CA SER A 151 19.71 1.38 21.18
C SER A 151 19.31 2.87 21.35
N SER A 152 18.80 3.26 22.52
CA SER A 152 18.34 4.64 22.75
C SER A 152 19.48 5.67 22.65
N GLU A 153 20.68 5.31 23.10
CA GLU A 153 21.87 6.15 22.99
C GLU A 153 22.28 6.35 21.55
N LEU A 154 22.31 5.26 20.76
CA LEU A 154 22.58 5.30 19.31
C LEU A 154 21.58 6.19 18.58
N LEU A 155 20.28 6.07 18.91
CA LEU A 155 19.25 6.92 18.30
C LEU A 155 19.48 8.41 18.62
N SER A 156 19.92 8.71 19.84
CA SER A 156 20.28 10.09 20.24
C SER A 156 21.46 10.62 19.45
N GLN A 157 22.51 9.82 19.27
CA GLN A 157 23.68 10.17 18.46
C GLN A 157 23.30 10.38 16.98
N ILE A 158 22.48 9.50 16.40
CA ILE A 158 21.97 9.65 15.04
C ILE A 158 21.21 10.99 14.91
N LYS A 159 20.33 11.31 15.88
CA LYS A 159 19.58 12.56 15.88
C LYS A 159 20.45 13.81 15.92
N GLN A 160 21.58 13.75 16.63
CA GLN A 160 22.52 14.89 16.76
C GLN A 160 23.38 15.10 15.51
N HIS A 161 23.72 14.03 14.79
CA HIS A 161 24.67 14.06 13.67
C HIS A 161 24.01 13.91 12.29
N SER A 162 22.73 13.56 12.24
CA SER A 162 22.00 13.40 10.98
C SER A 162 21.72 14.76 10.34
N GLN A 163 21.99 14.85 9.03
CA GLN A 163 21.58 15.99 8.21
C GLN A 163 20.08 15.90 7.80
N ILE A 164 19.50 14.73 7.96
CA ILE A 164 18.08 14.48 7.64
C ILE A 164 17.29 14.52 8.93
N PRO A 165 16.19 15.30 9.01
CA PRO A 165 15.32 15.34 10.18
C PRO A 165 14.83 13.94 10.58
N LEU A 166 14.97 13.60 11.88
CA LEU A 166 14.55 12.31 12.43
C LEU A 166 13.22 12.49 13.18
N ILE A 167 12.15 11.93 12.64
CA ILE A 167 10.81 12.04 13.22
C ILE A 167 10.54 10.82 14.10
N THR A 168 10.42 11.07 15.39
CA THR A 168 10.02 10.06 16.39
C THR A 168 8.55 10.23 16.82
N LYS A 169 8.01 11.46 16.72
CA LYS A 169 6.60 11.78 17.01
C LYS A 169 6.02 12.62 15.89
N LEU A 170 4.86 12.23 15.38
CA LEU A 170 4.19 12.97 14.29
C LEU A 170 3.72 14.37 14.74
N ALA A 171 3.37 14.55 16.02
CA ALA A 171 2.92 15.83 16.55
C ALA A 171 3.98 16.94 16.42
N ASP A 172 5.25 16.57 16.52
CA ASP A 172 6.36 17.54 16.50
C ASP A 172 6.93 17.72 15.07
N ALA A 173 6.51 16.89 14.14
CA ALA A 173 7.12 16.79 12.81
C ALA A 173 6.94 18.07 11.97
N GLN A 174 5.80 18.76 12.10
CA GLN A 174 5.51 19.98 11.33
C GLN A 174 6.50 21.10 11.59
N ASN A 175 7.07 21.14 12.79
CA ASN A 175 8.06 22.16 13.18
C ASN A 175 9.49 21.82 12.73
N LEU A 176 9.73 20.59 12.31
CA LEU A 176 11.04 20.09 11.92
C LEU A 176 11.23 20.04 10.38
N LEU A 177 10.15 20.12 9.64
CA LEU A 177 10.13 19.94 8.19
C LEU A 177 9.80 21.26 7.49
N ASP A 178 10.35 21.41 6.28
CA ASP A 178 9.93 22.43 5.33
C ASP A 178 8.57 22.11 4.69
N SER A 179 8.11 22.94 3.76
CA SER A 179 6.83 22.79 3.09
C SER A 179 6.74 21.47 2.31
N GLU A 180 7.80 21.09 1.57
CA GLU A 180 7.84 19.85 0.80
C GLU A 180 7.84 18.63 1.72
N GLY A 181 8.64 18.63 2.78
CA GLY A 181 8.69 17.56 3.76
C GLY A 181 7.35 17.37 4.49
N ASN A 182 6.67 18.46 4.82
CA ASN A 182 5.35 18.39 5.44
C ASN A 182 4.28 17.82 4.50
N GLN A 183 4.33 18.17 3.20
CA GLN A 183 3.43 17.59 2.21
C GLN A 183 3.65 16.08 2.10
N ILE A 184 4.90 15.62 1.95
CA ILE A 184 5.26 14.20 1.84
C ILE A 184 4.87 13.43 3.11
N LEU A 185 5.06 14.04 4.29
CA LEU A 185 4.61 13.44 5.55
C LEU A 185 3.10 13.28 5.58
N SER A 186 2.35 14.28 5.13
CA SER A 186 0.88 14.23 5.04
C SER A 186 0.42 13.11 4.11
N GLU A 187 1.02 12.97 2.93
CA GLU A 187 0.74 11.90 1.97
C GLU A 187 1.06 10.51 2.56
N THR A 188 2.17 10.39 3.29
CA THR A 188 2.56 9.16 3.98
C THR A 188 1.57 8.79 5.09
N VAL A 189 1.14 9.75 5.89
CA VAL A 189 0.14 9.56 6.94
C VAL A 189 -1.22 9.21 6.33
N PHE A 190 -1.61 9.87 5.25
CA PHE A 190 -2.85 9.57 4.53
C PHE A 190 -2.87 8.14 4.01
N SER A 191 -1.80 7.68 3.34
CA SER A 191 -1.74 6.31 2.81
C SER A 191 -1.78 5.25 3.93
N SER A 192 -1.12 5.50 5.07
CA SER A 192 -1.20 4.63 6.25
C SER A 192 -2.61 4.58 6.83
N ASN A 193 -3.29 5.73 6.92
CA ASN A 193 -4.66 5.81 7.41
C ASN A 193 -5.67 5.18 6.45
N LEU A 194 -5.46 5.30 5.15
CA LEU A 194 -6.29 4.64 4.14
C LEU A 194 -6.20 3.12 4.29
N TYR A 195 -5.00 2.56 4.38
CA TYR A 195 -4.80 1.14 4.62
C TYR A 195 -5.49 0.68 5.91
N GLU A 196 -5.25 1.38 7.02
CA GLU A 196 -5.85 1.08 8.33
C GLU A 196 -7.38 1.14 8.27
N LYS A 197 -7.94 2.15 7.57
CA LYS A 197 -9.39 2.29 7.42
C LYS A 197 -10.01 1.12 6.66
N LEU A 198 -9.40 0.73 5.53
CA LEU A 198 -9.84 -0.43 4.75
C LEU A 198 -9.78 -1.72 5.57
N LEU A 199 -8.72 -1.89 6.34
CA LEU A 199 -8.57 -3.04 7.22
C LEU A 199 -9.63 -3.07 8.32
N CYS A 200 -9.94 -1.91 8.93
CA CYS A 200 -11.01 -1.78 9.91
C CYS A 200 -12.39 -2.08 9.30
N LEU A 201 -12.67 -1.63 8.09
CA LEU A 201 -13.92 -1.95 7.39
C LEU A 201 -14.07 -3.45 7.12
N LYS A 202 -12.95 -4.11 6.81
CA LYS A 202 -12.93 -5.56 6.57
C LYS A 202 -13.09 -6.38 7.84
N THR A 203 -12.43 -5.99 8.93
CA THR A 203 -12.29 -6.79 10.15
C THR A 203 -13.26 -6.37 11.27
N GLY A 204 -13.93 -5.22 11.14
CA GLY A 204 -14.78 -4.64 12.18
C GLY A 204 -14.01 -4.03 13.36
N ARG A 205 -12.69 -3.99 13.31
CA ARG A 205 -11.88 -3.40 14.40
C ARG A 205 -11.97 -1.89 14.43
N LYS A 206 -11.65 -1.29 15.59
CA LYS A 206 -11.64 0.16 15.77
C LYS A 206 -10.50 0.80 14.98
N PHE A 207 -10.80 1.87 14.26
CA PHE A 207 -9.81 2.67 13.57
C PHE A 207 -8.90 3.41 14.56
N CYS A 208 -7.60 3.35 14.30
CA CYS A 208 -6.58 4.11 15.03
C CYS A 208 -5.82 4.98 14.03
N HIS A 209 -5.96 6.30 14.15
CA HIS A 209 -5.25 7.24 13.27
C HIS A 209 -3.73 7.12 13.46
N GLU A 210 -2.97 7.25 12.39
CA GLU A 210 -1.51 7.06 12.40
C GLU A 210 -0.80 7.97 13.41
N SER A 211 -1.30 9.19 13.63
CA SER A 211 -0.78 10.12 14.63
C SER A 211 -0.98 9.67 16.09
N GLN A 212 -1.88 8.74 16.34
CA GLN A 212 -2.15 8.19 17.67
C GLN A 212 -1.31 6.93 17.96
N LYS A 213 -0.66 6.38 16.95
CA LYS A 213 0.20 5.21 17.12
C LYS A 213 1.49 5.62 17.83
N GLN A 214 1.80 4.90 18.89
CA GLN A 214 3.02 5.13 19.65
C GLN A 214 4.21 4.44 19.00
N LEU A 215 5.40 4.97 19.26
CA LEU A 215 6.65 4.35 18.89
C LEU A 215 6.81 3.00 19.58
N ILE A 216 7.19 1.98 18.83
CA ILE A 216 7.41 0.63 19.37
C ILE A 216 8.78 0.59 20.06
N ILE A 217 8.79 0.31 21.35
CA ILE A 217 10.01 0.12 22.13
C ILE A 217 10.06 -1.34 22.57
N LEU A 218 11.07 -2.06 22.11
CA LEU A 218 11.32 -3.46 22.38
C LEU A 218 12.35 -3.63 23.52
#